data_33c00d17d0d2568dd12c1e79e2c34662
#
_entry.id   33c00d17d0d2568dd12c1e79e2c34662
#
_cell.length_a   1.000
_cell.length_b   1.000
_cell.length_c   1.000
_cell.angle_alpha   90.00
_cell.angle_beta   90.00
_cell.angle_gamma   90.00
#
_symmetry.space_group_name_H-M   'P 1'
#
loop_
_entity.id
_entity.type
_entity.pdbx_description
1 polymer ?
#
loop_
_entity_poly.entity_id
_entity_poly.type
_entity_poly.pdbx_seq_one_letter_code
_entity_poly.pdbx_strand_id
1 'polypeptide(L)'
;MKDLLKTNCFDIQETMIIVGSCLENMQPKAYKELEQISENIYEVCLEKEHLNMVVTKIIGMLARGKVKKIIFATVDKSPHCVQLHYVIKELENAIDISNIEIINYVAVNDKLNEIPLEVISLSKNLSKLKERMQ
;
A
#
# COMPACT_ATOMS: atom_id res chain seq x y z
N MET A 1 1.73 4.27 -14.72
CA MET A 1 0.77 4.00 -13.65
C MET A 1 -0.23 5.12 -13.49
N LYS A 2 -1.35 4.84 -12.86
CA LYS A 2 -2.46 5.78 -12.78
C LYS A 2 -2.52 6.42 -11.40
N ASP A 3 -2.96 7.69 -11.34
CA ASP A 3 -3.17 8.37 -10.07
C ASP A 3 -4.40 7.77 -9.37
N LEU A 4 -4.22 7.28 -8.15
CA LEU A 4 -5.28 6.58 -7.41
C LEU A 4 -6.54 7.44 -7.23
N LEU A 5 -6.38 8.69 -6.82
CA LEU A 5 -7.52 9.54 -6.51
C LEU A 5 -8.17 10.19 -7.73
N LYS A 6 -7.43 10.29 -8.84
CA LYS A 6 -7.93 10.92 -10.07
C LYS A 6 -8.46 9.92 -11.09
N THR A 7 -8.20 8.65 -10.91
CA THR A 7 -8.63 7.62 -11.84
C THR A 7 -10.02 7.12 -11.49
N ASN A 8 -10.93 7.18 -12.46
CA ASN A 8 -12.28 6.67 -12.29
C ASN A 8 -12.31 5.22 -12.79
N CYS A 9 -11.76 4.32 -11.98
CA CYS A 9 -11.67 2.91 -12.33
C CYS A 9 -12.09 2.05 -11.14
N PHE A 10 -13.21 1.37 -11.28
CA PHE A 10 -13.77 0.50 -10.25
C PHE A 10 -13.97 -0.93 -10.73
N ASP A 11 -13.48 -1.27 -11.93
CA ASP A 11 -13.58 -2.60 -12.49
C ASP A 11 -12.21 -3.29 -12.47
N ILE A 12 -11.69 -3.44 -11.26
CA ILE A 12 -10.39 -4.08 -11.04
C ILE A 12 -10.63 -5.50 -10.62
N GLN A 13 -9.92 -6.44 -11.25
CA GLN A 13 -10.04 -7.86 -10.96
C GLN A 13 -8.71 -8.41 -10.45
N GLU A 14 -8.79 -9.41 -9.59
CA GLU A 14 -7.68 -10.17 -9.04
C GLU A 14 -6.74 -9.34 -8.19
N THR A 15 -5.73 -8.70 -8.76
CA THR A 15 -4.67 -8.02 -8.00
C THR A 15 -4.64 -6.53 -8.28
N MET A 16 -4.67 -5.75 -7.21
CA MET A 16 -4.55 -4.29 -7.24
C MET A 16 -3.28 -3.90 -6.49
N ILE A 17 -2.47 -3.02 -7.08
CA ILE A 17 -1.22 -2.54 -6.49
C ILE A 17 -1.34 -1.05 -6.23
N ILE A 18 -1.08 -0.65 -4.99
CA ILE A 18 -1.06 0.75 -4.57
C ILE A 18 0.38 1.10 -4.20
N VAL A 19 0.93 2.10 -4.86
CA VAL A 19 2.33 2.47 -4.64
C VAL A 19 2.47 3.93 -4.21
N GLY A 20 3.52 4.21 -3.45
CA GLY A 20 3.93 5.58 -3.21
C GLY A 20 4.46 6.19 -4.50
N SER A 21 4.10 7.44 -4.78
CA SER A 21 4.44 8.11 -6.05
C SER A 21 5.93 8.17 -6.35
N CYS A 22 6.78 8.13 -5.33
CA CYS A 22 8.23 8.22 -5.50
C CYS A 22 8.87 6.90 -5.95
N LEU A 23 8.16 5.78 -5.84
CA LEU A 23 8.76 4.46 -6.00
C LEU A 23 9.32 4.24 -7.40
N GLU A 24 8.60 4.60 -8.43
CA GLU A 24 9.04 4.38 -9.81
C GLU A 24 10.36 5.09 -10.11
N ASN A 25 10.49 6.34 -9.67
CA ASN A 25 11.70 7.13 -9.95
C ASN A 25 12.87 6.73 -9.07
N MET A 26 12.62 6.41 -7.80
CA MET A 26 13.68 6.11 -6.84
C MET A 26 14.14 4.65 -6.87
N GLN A 27 13.24 3.74 -7.24
CA GLN A 27 13.51 2.30 -7.22
C GLN A 27 12.95 1.66 -8.49
N PRO A 28 13.52 1.98 -9.65
CA PRO A 28 12.93 1.57 -10.93
C PRO A 28 12.90 0.06 -11.16
N LYS A 29 13.87 -0.68 -10.65
CA LYS A 29 13.87 -2.14 -10.80
C LYS A 29 12.81 -2.80 -9.92
N ALA A 30 12.62 -2.28 -8.71
CA ALA A 30 11.55 -2.74 -7.82
C ALA A 30 10.19 -2.46 -8.47
N TYR A 31 10.03 -1.28 -9.08
CA TYR A 31 8.80 -0.94 -9.78
C TYR A 31 8.51 -1.92 -10.93
N LYS A 32 9.55 -2.29 -11.67
CA LYS A 32 9.39 -3.26 -12.77
C LYS A 32 8.93 -4.62 -12.29
N GLU A 33 9.36 -5.05 -11.10
CA GLU A 33 8.88 -6.30 -10.51
C GLU A 33 7.37 -6.22 -10.24
N LEU A 34 6.88 -5.07 -9.78
CA LEU A 34 5.44 -4.88 -9.57
C LEU A 34 4.67 -4.94 -10.88
N GLU A 35 5.22 -4.38 -11.95
CA GLU A 35 4.59 -4.44 -13.27
C GLU A 35 4.43 -5.86 -13.79
N GLN A 36 5.30 -6.79 -13.37
CA GLN A 36 5.19 -8.20 -13.73
C GLN A 36 4.06 -8.90 -12.99
N ILE A 37 3.62 -8.35 -11.86
CA ILE A 37 2.57 -8.96 -11.04
C ILE A 37 1.18 -8.56 -11.53
N SER A 38 0.97 -7.30 -11.85
CA SER A 38 -0.32 -6.79 -12.31
C SER A 38 -0.16 -5.48 -13.07
N GLU A 39 -1.03 -5.25 -14.03
CA GLU A 39 -1.10 -3.97 -14.73
C GLU A 39 -1.93 -2.94 -13.96
N ASN A 40 -2.65 -3.36 -12.92
CA ASN A 40 -3.50 -2.48 -12.12
C ASN A 40 -2.69 -1.81 -11.03
N ILE A 41 -1.85 -0.85 -11.41
CA ILE A 41 -0.98 -0.12 -10.50
C ILE A 41 -1.45 1.32 -10.37
N TYR A 42 -1.66 1.75 -9.13
CA TYR A 42 -2.15 3.10 -8.80
C TYR A 42 -1.18 3.77 -7.85
N GLU A 43 -0.85 5.04 -8.14
CA GLU A 43 0.07 5.81 -7.29
C GLU A 43 -0.68 6.80 -6.41
N VAL A 44 -0.09 7.08 -5.26
CA VAL A 44 -0.59 8.13 -4.37
C VAL A 44 0.57 8.70 -3.57
N CYS A 45 0.49 9.99 -3.26
CA CYS A 45 1.48 10.67 -2.43
C CYS A 45 0.78 11.19 -1.17
N LEU A 46 1.13 10.65 -0.02
CA LEU A 46 0.52 11.06 1.25
C LEU A 46 1.09 12.36 1.81
N GLU A 47 2.06 12.95 1.13
CA GLU A 47 2.46 14.32 1.38
C GLU A 47 1.44 15.31 0.79
N LYS A 48 0.77 14.92 -0.29
CA LYS A 48 -0.21 15.75 -0.99
C LYS A 48 -1.64 15.40 -0.65
N GLU A 49 -1.91 14.11 -0.43
CA GLU A 49 -3.28 13.62 -0.25
C GLU A 49 -3.50 13.17 1.18
N HIS A 50 -4.74 13.28 1.65
CA HIS A 50 -5.10 12.82 2.99
C HIS A 50 -5.34 11.31 3.01
N LEU A 51 -4.88 10.67 4.08
CA LEU A 51 -5.03 9.23 4.26
C LEU A 51 -6.49 8.78 4.18
N ASN A 52 -7.40 9.53 4.78
CA ASN A 52 -8.82 9.18 4.76
C ASN A 52 -9.42 9.20 3.36
N MET A 53 -8.94 10.06 2.47
CA MET A 53 -9.38 10.06 1.07
C MET A 53 -8.90 8.82 0.34
N VAL A 54 -7.68 8.39 0.62
CA VAL A 54 -7.12 7.16 0.06
C VAL A 54 -7.93 5.95 0.50
N VAL A 55 -8.24 5.88 1.80
CA VAL A 55 -9.06 4.78 2.35
C VAL A 55 -10.43 4.74 1.67
N THR A 56 -11.09 5.89 1.56
CA THR A 56 -12.41 5.98 0.93
C THR A 56 -12.39 5.49 -0.50
N LYS A 57 -11.37 5.89 -1.26
CA LYS A 57 -11.23 5.46 -2.65
C LYS A 57 -11.05 3.94 -2.75
N ILE A 58 -10.17 3.39 -1.93
CA ILE A 58 -9.90 1.94 -1.94
C ILE A 58 -11.16 1.16 -1.56
N ILE A 59 -11.90 1.62 -0.56
CA ILE A 59 -13.17 0.98 -0.18
C ILE A 59 -14.12 0.92 -1.37
N GLY A 60 -14.25 2.03 -2.09
CA GLY A 60 -15.10 2.08 -3.28
C GLY A 60 -14.66 1.09 -4.36
N MET A 61 -13.36 0.95 -4.56
CA MET A 61 -12.82 0.00 -5.52
C MET A 61 -13.06 -1.45 -5.07
N LEU A 62 -12.91 -1.74 -3.78
CA LEU A 62 -13.15 -3.08 -3.24
C LEU A 62 -14.61 -3.46 -3.18
N ALA A 63 -15.51 -2.49 -3.13
CA ALA A 63 -16.95 -2.74 -3.04
C ALA A 63 -17.49 -3.51 -4.26
N ARG A 64 -16.76 -3.53 -5.36
CA ARG A 64 -17.13 -4.30 -6.56
C ARG A 64 -16.92 -5.81 -6.38
N GLY A 65 -16.17 -6.21 -5.33
CA GLY A 65 -16.04 -7.62 -4.97
C GLY A 65 -15.17 -8.48 -5.88
N LYS A 66 -14.41 -7.88 -6.79
CA LYS A 66 -13.59 -8.62 -7.75
C LYS A 66 -12.12 -8.67 -7.39
N VAL A 67 -11.66 -7.83 -6.46
CA VAL A 67 -10.26 -7.81 -6.02
C VAL A 67 -10.05 -8.90 -4.99
N LYS A 68 -9.02 -9.73 -5.21
CA LYS A 68 -8.67 -10.81 -4.30
C LYS A 68 -7.35 -10.59 -3.60
N LYS A 69 -6.54 -9.66 -4.11
CA LYS A 69 -5.22 -9.38 -3.57
C LYS A 69 -4.90 -7.91 -3.71
N ILE A 70 -4.41 -7.29 -2.62
CA ILE A 70 -3.93 -5.92 -2.64
C ILE A 70 -2.47 -5.91 -2.22
N ILE A 71 -1.65 -5.22 -3.00
CA ILE A 71 -0.24 -5.02 -2.69
C ILE A 71 -0.02 -3.54 -2.42
N PHE A 72 0.57 -3.22 -1.27
CA PHE A 72 1.03 -1.87 -0.96
C PHE A 72 2.54 -1.85 -1.07
N ALA A 73 3.09 -0.93 -1.83
CA ALA A 73 4.53 -0.85 -2.03
C ALA A 73 5.00 0.59 -1.88
N THR A 74 6.03 0.79 -1.07
CA THR A 74 6.56 2.12 -0.77
C THR A 74 8.09 2.10 -0.78
N VAL A 75 8.68 3.29 -0.74
CA VAL A 75 10.13 3.45 -0.57
C VAL A 75 10.45 3.50 0.91
N ASP A 76 11.48 2.78 1.34
CA ASP A 76 11.91 2.80 2.74
C ASP A 76 12.43 4.18 3.14
N LYS A 77 12.36 4.48 4.44
CA LYS A 77 12.85 5.72 5.06
C LYS A 77 12.03 6.96 4.74
N SER A 78 10.92 6.83 4.03
CA SER A 78 10.04 7.97 3.75
C SER A 78 8.94 8.04 4.81
N PRO A 79 8.87 9.13 5.61
CA PRO A 79 7.84 9.24 6.64
C PRO A 79 6.42 9.37 6.06
N HIS A 80 6.29 9.87 4.85
CA HIS A 80 4.98 9.96 4.19
C HIS A 80 4.59 8.63 3.57
N CYS A 81 5.54 7.92 2.97
CA CYS A 81 5.26 6.63 2.33
C CYS A 81 4.81 5.57 3.33
N VAL A 82 5.40 5.53 4.52
CA VAL A 82 5.05 4.51 5.52
C VAL A 82 3.57 4.56 5.89
N GLN A 83 2.95 5.73 5.82
CA GLN A 83 1.53 5.89 6.14
C GLN A 83 0.62 5.11 5.20
N LEU A 84 1.09 4.82 3.99
CA LEU A 84 0.29 4.02 3.05
C LEU A 84 -0.01 2.62 3.61
N HIS A 85 0.93 2.05 4.35
CA HIS A 85 0.74 0.74 4.97
C HIS A 85 -0.29 0.77 6.11
N TYR A 86 -0.57 1.95 6.68
CA TYR A 86 -1.57 2.09 7.73
C TYR A 86 -3.00 2.03 7.21
N VAL A 87 -3.19 2.13 5.90
CA VAL A 87 -4.50 2.01 5.25
C VAL A 87 -5.17 0.69 5.61
N ILE A 88 -4.39 -0.38 5.78
CA ILE A 88 -4.91 -1.72 6.08
C ILE A 88 -5.77 -1.70 7.34
N LYS A 89 -5.30 -1.03 8.38
CA LYS A 89 -6.03 -0.97 9.66
C LYS A 89 -7.36 -0.26 9.49
N GLU A 90 -7.38 0.81 8.70
CA GLU A 90 -8.61 1.53 8.43
C GLU A 90 -9.58 0.70 7.59
N LEU A 91 -9.06 -0.08 6.64
CA LEU A 91 -9.89 -1.00 5.85
C LEU A 91 -10.51 -2.07 6.73
N GLU A 92 -9.73 -2.65 7.65
CA GLU A 92 -10.22 -3.67 8.58
C GLU A 92 -11.36 -3.13 9.46
N ASN A 93 -11.26 -1.87 9.87
CA ASN A 93 -12.28 -1.24 10.70
C ASN A 93 -13.57 -0.92 9.92
N ALA A 94 -13.46 -0.70 8.63
CA ALA A 94 -14.57 -0.24 7.80
C ALA A 94 -15.33 -1.35 7.10
N ILE A 95 -14.63 -2.39 6.64
CA ILE A 95 -15.22 -3.48 5.83
C ILE A 95 -14.57 -4.80 6.18
N ASP A 96 -15.21 -5.89 5.75
CA ASP A 96 -14.65 -7.23 5.89
C ASP A 96 -13.69 -7.50 4.73
N ILE A 97 -12.39 -7.62 5.05
CA ILE A 97 -11.35 -7.93 4.07
C ILE A 97 -10.74 -9.31 4.29
N SER A 98 -11.43 -10.18 5.02
CA SER A 98 -10.92 -11.52 5.35
C SER A 98 -10.67 -12.38 4.10
N ASN A 99 -11.35 -12.11 3.00
CA ASN A 99 -11.19 -12.85 1.74
C ASN A 99 -10.18 -12.22 0.80
N ILE A 100 -9.50 -11.15 1.24
CA ILE A 100 -8.54 -10.43 0.42
C ILE A 100 -7.14 -10.66 1.00
N GLU A 101 -6.23 -11.13 0.16
CA GLU A 101 -4.82 -11.26 0.56
C GLU A 101 -4.17 -9.88 0.51
N ILE A 102 -3.46 -9.52 1.57
CA ILE A 102 -2.78 -8.22 1.65
C ILE A 102 -1.28 -8.44 1.79
N ILE A 103 -0.52 -7.84 0.90
CA ILE A 103 0.93 -7.91 0.91
C ILE A 103 1.50 -6.49 0.99
N ASN A 104 2.50 -6.31 1.83
CA ASN A 104 3.19 -5.04 2.01
C ASN A 104 4.64 -5.19 1.60
N TYR A 105 5.09 -4.34 0.69
CA TYR A 105 6.49 -4.28 0.27
C TYR A 105 7.08 -2.92 0.59
N VAL A 106 8.35 -2.93 0.97
CA VAL A 106 9.16 -1.73 1.05
C VAL A 106 10.34 -1.93 0.10
N ALA A 107 10.58 -0.98 -0.79
CA ALA A 107 11.67 -1.06 -1.75
C ALA A 107 12.96 -0.52 -1.12
N VAL A 108 13.98 -1.36 -1.08
CA VAL A 108 15.31 -1.03 -0.56
C VAL A 108 16.33 -1.59 -1.53
N ASN A 109 17.32 -0.79 -1.92
CA ASN A 109 18.37 -1.21 -2.86
C ASN A 109 17.80 -1.80 -4.14
N ASP A 110 16.75 -1.18 -4.64
CA ASP A 110 16.06 -1.56 -5.88
C ASP A 110 15.42 -2.95 -5.83
N LYS A 111 15.09 -3.44 -4.63
CA LYS A 111 14.44 -4.74 -4.41
C LYS A 111 13.21 -4.57 -3.53
N LEU A 112 12.21 -5.41 -3.79
CA LEU A 112 11.02 -5.46 -2.96
C LEU A 112 11.28 -6.36 -1.75
N ASN A 113 11.03 -5.82 -0.56
CA ASN A 113 11.16 -6.56 0.69
C ASN A 113 9.78 -6.66 1.32
N GLU A 114 9.30 -7.86 1.55
CA GLU A 114 7.99 -8.06 2.16
C GLU A 114 8.07 -7.75 3.65
N ILE A 115 7.12 -6.94 4.13
CA ILE A 115 7.05 -6.50 5.51
C ILE A 115 5.79 -7.10 6.13
N PRO A 116 5.93 -7.91 7.20
CA PRO A 116 4.75 -8.47 7.87
C PRO A 116 3.95 -7.41 8.61
N LEU A 117 2.65 -7.63 8.75
CA LEU A 117 1.74 -6.70 9.43
C LEU A 117 2.21 -6.38 10.86
N GLU A 118 2.85 -7.33 11.53
CA GLU A 118 3.38 -7.11 12.88
C GLU A 118 4.37 -5.95 12.91
N VAL A 119 5.25 -5.86 11.91
CA VAL A 119 6.24 -4.77 11.83
C VAL A 119 5.53 -3.42 11.63
N ILE A 120 4.52 -3.41 10.77
CA ILE A 120 3.74 -2.18 10.53
C ILE A 120 3.04 -1.73 11.82
N SER A 121 2.47 -2.68 12.56
CA SER A 121 1.82 -2.38 13.84
C SER A 121 2.81 -1.84 14.87
N LEU A 122 4.00 -2.40 14.92
CA LEU A 122 5.06 -1.93 15.83
C LEU A 122 5.49 -0.52 15.51
N SER A 123 5.53 -0.14 14.24
CA SER A 123 5.95 1.20 13.84
C SER A 123 5.02 2.29 14.37
N LYS A 124 3.77 1.93 14.70
CA LYS A 124 2.80 2.85 15.29
C LYS A 124 2.80 2.81 16.82
N ASN A 125 3.48 1.85 17.41
CA ASN A 125 3.49 1.66 18.86
C ASN A 125 4.90 1.90 19.37
N LEU A 126 5.22 3.16 19.64
CA LEU A 126 6.57 3.58 19.98
C LEU A 126 7.07 2.96 21.28
N SER A 127 6.20 2.77 22.28
CA SER A 127 6.62 2.17 23.55
C SER A 127 7.02 0.71 23.39
N LYS A 128 6.27 -0.06 22.61
CA LYS A 128 6.64 -1.45 22.32
C LYS A 128 7.89 -1.55 21.48
N LEU A 129 8.03 -0.64 20.51
CA LEU A 129 9.23 -0.61 19.66
C LEU A 129 10.47 -0.33 20.52
N LYS A 130 10.36 0.61 21.46
CA LYS A 130 11.44 0.92 22.38
C LYS A 130 11.83 -0.32 23.19
N GLU A 131 10.87 -1.05 23.74
CA GLU A 131 11.12 -2.27 24.50
C GLU A 131 11.89 -3.31 23.69
N ARG A 132 11.53 -3.48 22.43
CA ARG A 132 12.18 -4.46 21.55
C ARG A 132 13.63 -4.09 21.20
N MET A 133 13.99 -2.82 21.29
CA MET A 133 15.33 -2.35 20.98
C MET A 133 16.27 -2.39 22.17
N GLN A 134 15.81 -2.75 23.35
CA GLN A 134 16.62 -2.81 24.56
C GLN A 134 17.18 -4.21 24.80
#